data_396cf920477f9a57d5be423a0de0c60a
#
_entry.id   396cf920477f9a57d5be423a0de0c60a
#
_cell.length_a   1.000
_cell.length_b   1.000
_cell.length_c   1.000
_cell.angle_alpha   90.00
_cell.angle_beta   90.00
_cell.angle_gamma   90.00
#
_symmetry.space_group_name_H-M   'P 1'
#
loop_
_entity.id
_entity.type
_entity.pdbx_description
1 polymer ?
#
loop_
_entity_poly.entity_id
_entity_poly.type
_entity_poly.pdbx_seq_one_letter_code
_entity_poly.pdbx_strand_id
1 'polypeptide(L)'
;MDTRKAAVVGTVDDHHDTLLEISHAIHGRPELGYEEHFAAGLLAEVAEHAGFAVERAAFGIPTSFAARAGNGPGPHVVLCCEYDALPGIGHGCGHNIIAAASLGAGLALRGEAERLGARLTVLGTPAEELGAGGKIRLLEAGAFDGVDVALMVHPSVADVAWAPHIACRRLAVRMHGKAAHAAAAPWDGVNALDGIVAAYTGIAMLRQHLRPGEKVHGIITEGGDAENIVPDRAGAVFQVRAPTLARLEPLERKVQACFEGAATQAGCRLEVAALGSYAELWYNAPLAAAYRRNGERLGRRFLDPAIIPLSVAGSTDMGNVSQVVPSLHAMIEIADLDVPGHSVAFREAAVSGRGDRAVIDGAKALAMTALDCWTDAALLEEVRHAFGHGPRRP
;
A
#
# COMPACT_ATOMS: atom_id res chain seq x y z
N MET A 1 -25.29 2.60 -21.11
CA MET A 1 -24.93 2.62 -19.66
C MET A 1 -26.25 2.51 -18.90
N ASP A 2 -26.32 1.64 -17.88
CA ASP A 2 -27.47 1.55 -16.98
C ASP A 2 -27.73 2.93 -16.34
N THR A 3 -29.02 3.27 -16.10
CA THR A 3 -29.44 4.58 -15.57
C THR A 3 -28.77 4.93 -14.25
N ARG A 4 -28.55 3.93 -13.37
CA ARG A 4 -27.85 4.14 -12.09
C ARG A 4 -26.37 4.45 -12.28
N LYS A 5 -25.70 3.72 -13.17
CA LYS A 5 -24.30 4.04 -13.52
C LYS A 5 -24.16 5.42 -14.14
N ALA A 6 -25.12 5.83 -14.98
CA ALA A 6 -25.14 7.17 -15.51
C ALA A 6 -25.30 8.24 -14.40
N ALA A 7 -26.14 7.96 -13.40
CA ALA A 7 -26.34 8.86 -12.27
C ALA A 7 -25.07 9.02 -11.42
N VAL A 8 -24.40 7.90 -11.02
CA VAL A 8 -23.15 8.01 -10.22
C VAL A 8 -22.01 8.66 -11.00
N VAL A 9 -21.93 8.43 -12.33
CA VAL A 9 -20.96 9.12 -13.19
C VAL A 9 -21.25 10.64 -13.21
N GLY A 10 -22.53 11.04 -13.39
CA GLY A 10 -22.93 12.44 -13.33
C GLY A 10 -22.62 13.09 -11.99
N THR A 11 -22.84 12.41 -10.88
CA THR A 11 -22.49 12.93 -9.55
C THR A 11 -20.99 13.16 -9.40
N VAL A 12 -20.13 12.29 -9.95
CA VAL A 12 -18.66 12.54 -9.97
C VAL A 12 -18.36 13.78 -10.82
N ASP A 13 -19.04 13.95 -11.98
CA ASP A 13 -18.85 15.13 -12.83
C ASP A 13 -19.29 16.43 -12.13
N ASP A 14 -20.38 16.39 -11.36
CA ASP A 14 -20.85 17.55 -10.58
C ASP A 14 -19.83 17.98 -9.49
N HIS A 15 -18.97 17.07 -9.03
CA HIS A 15 -17.93 17.33 -8.04
C HIS A 15 -16.53 17.51 -8.67
N HIS A 16 -16.43 17.58 -10.00
CA HIS A 16 -15.16 17.62 -10.76
C HIS A 16 -14.14 18.60 -10.15
N ASP A 17 -14.50 19.87 -10.05
CA ASP A 17 -13.58 20.92 -9.61
C ASP A 17 -13.16 20.71 -8.15
N THR A 18 -14.11 20.35 -7.28
CA THR A 18 -13.84 20.04 -5.87
C THR A 18 -12.83 18.89 -5.72
N LEU A 19 -12.98 17.82 -6.51
CA LEU A 19 -12.08 16.67 -6.44
C LEU A 19 -10.66 17.01 -6.92
N LEU A 20 -10.54 17.86 -7.94
CA LEU A 20 -9.23 18.34 -8.39
C LEU A 20 -8.59 19.29 -7.37
N GLU A 21 -9.37 20.19 -6.77
CA GLU A 21 -8.89 21.08 -5.70
C GLU A 21 -8.35 20.27 -4.51
N ILE A 22 -9.06 19.20 -4.07
CA ILE A 22 -8.63 18.31 -3.02
C ILE A 22 -7.31 17.62 -3.39
N SER A 23 -7.25 17.02 -4.58
CA SER A 23 -6.04 16.34 -5.07
C SER A 23 -4.83 17.27 -5.10
N HIS A 24 -4.99 18.47 -5.65
CA HIS A 24 -3.93 19.47 -5.74
C HIS A 24 -3.55 20.04 -4.37
N ALA A 25 -4.51 20.24 -3.46
CA ALA A 25 -4.24 20.71 -2.10
C ALA A 25 -3.41 19.70 -1.30
N ILE A 26 -3.75 18.40 -1.37
CA ILE A 26 -2.97 17.32 -0.74
C ILE A 26 -1.58 17.24 -1.37
N HIS A 27 -1.47 17.24 -2.71
CA HIS A 27 -0.19 17.24 -3.41
C HIS A 27 0.69 18.43 -3.03
N GLY A 28 0.13 19.62 -2.88
CA GLY A 28 0.84 20.86 -2.52
C GLY A 28 1.30 20.89 -1.06
N ARG A 29 0.76 20.02 -0.22
CA ARG A 29 1.11 19.89 1.20
C ARG A 29 1.39 18.44 1.56
N PRO A 30 2.54 17.88 1.10
CA PRO A 30 2.88 16.49 1.37
C PRO A 30 3.17 16.25 2.86
N GLU A 31 2.51 15.24 3.43
CA GLU A 31 2.67 14.80 4.82
C GLU A 31 3.14 13.34 4.84
N LEU A 32 4.02 13.00 5.78
CA LEU A 32 4.56 11.64 5.88
C LEU A 32 3.59 10.72 6.64
N GLY A 33 3.79 9.43 6.49
CA GLY A 33 2.96 8.42 7.13
C GLY A 33 2.82 8.61 8.64
N TYR A 34 1.59 8.58 9.14
CA TYR A 34 1.12 8.92 10.48
C TYR A 34 1.21 10.41 10.87
N GLU A 35 1.57 11.30 9.95
CA GLU A 35 1.61 12.74 10.13
C GLU A 35 0.63 13.47 9.19
N GLU A 36 -0.24 12.75 8.49
CA GLU A 36 -1.14 13.24 7.43
C GLU A 36 -2.38 13.97 7.99
N HIS A 37 -2.15 14.92 8.90
CA HIS A 37 -3.24 15.61 9.61
C HIS A 37 -4.05 16.53 8.71
N PHE A 38 -3.40 17.22 7.76
CA PHE A 38 -4.08 18.08 6.80
C PHE A 38 -4.93 17.28 5.84
N ALA A 39 -4.34 16.25 5.20
CA ALA A 39 -5.03 15.43 4.22
C ALA A 39 -6.25 14.71 4.85
N ALA A 40 -6.06 14.04 5.97
CA ALA A 40 -7.14 13.37 6.70
C ALA A 40 -8.23 14.36 7.14
N GLY A 41 -7.83 15.55 7.63
CA GLY A 41 -8.74 16.61 8.06
C GLY A 41 -9.60 17.13 6.90
N LEU A 42 -8.98 17.43 5.76
CA LEU A 42 -9.65 17.92 4.55
C LEU A 42 -10.68 16.91 4.01
N LEU A 43 -10.26 15.64 3.86
CA LEU A 43 -11.11 14.57 3.34
C LEU A 43 -12.29 14.29 4.26
N ALA A 44 -12.06 14.25 5.59
CA ALA A 44 -13.10 14.06 6.57
C ALA A 44 -14.10 15.21 6.57
N GLU A 45 -13.64 16.47 6.47
CA GLU A 45 -14.50 17.66 6.43
C GLU A 45 -15.40 17.65 5.19
N VAL A 46 -14.87 17.34 4.01
CA VAL A 46 -15.68 17.23 2.78
C VAL A 46 -16.73 16.12 2.90
N ALA A 47 -16.35 14.98 3.47
CA ALA A 47 -17.30 13.89 3.71
C ALA A 47 -18.41 14.28 4.71
N GLU A 48 -18.08 15.02 5.78
CA GLU A 48 -19.05 15.56 6.74
C GLU A 48 -20.06 16.50 6.07
N HIS A 49 -19.55 17.48 5.28
CA HIS A 49 -20.39 18.40 4.54
C HIS A 49 -21.30 17.70 3.52
N ALA A 50 -20.84 16.59 2.94
CA ALA A 50 -21.63 15.76 2.06
C ALA A 50 -22.66 14.86 2.80
N GLY A 51 -22.70 14.88 4.15
CA GLY A 51 -23.66 14.19 4.97
C GLY A 51 -23.31 12.73 5.27
N PHE A 52 -22.04 12.36 5.25
CA PHE A 52 -21.59 11.10 5.83
C PHE A 52 -21.56 11.17 7.36
N ALA A 53 -21.74 10.02 8.02
CA ALA A 53 -21.38 9.86 9.43
C ALA A 53 -19.86 9.64 9.51
N VAL A 54 -19.13 10.68 9.94
CA VAL A 54 -17.67 10.66 9.96
C VAL A 54 -17.14 10.45 11.37
N GLU A 55 -16.24 9.47 11.51
CA GLU A 55 -15.41 9.23 12.68
C GLU A 55 -13.98 9.65 12.34
N ARG A 56 -13.49 10.69 13.04
CA ARG A 56 -12.09 11.15 12.94
C ARG A 56 -11.23 10.35 13.91
N ALA A 57 -9.93 10.21 13.62
CA ALA A 57 -9.03 9.35 14.36
C ALA A 57 -9.59 7.92 14.52
N ALA A 58 -10.24 7.42 13.45
CA ALA A 58 -10.93 6.14 13.45
C ALA A 58 -9.97 4.99 13.78
N PHE A 59 -10.49 4.01 14.50
CA PHE A 59 -9.72 2.82 14.89
C PHE A 59 -8.46 3.13 15.72
N GLY A 60 -8.44 4.27 16.41
CA GLY A 60 -7.33 4.68 17.26
C GLY A 60 -6.08 5.19 16.51
N ILE A 61 -6.19 5.46 15.21
CA ILE A 61 -5.11 6.06 14.41
C ILE A 61 -5.41 7.54 14.18
N PRO A 62 -4.60 8.47 14.71
CA PRO A 62 -4.89 9.92 14.68
C PRO A 62 -5.12 10.52 13.30
N THR A 63 -4.46 9.98 12.28
CA THR A 63 -4.57 10.44 10.89
C THR A 63 -5.48 9.56 10.02
N SER A 64 -6.28 8.65 10.62
CA SER A 64 -7.32 7.88 9.94
C SER A 64 -8.69 8.56 10.12
N PHE A 65 -9.61 8.27 9.20
CA PHE A 65 -11.04 8.59 9.34
C PHE A 65 -11.90 7.48 8.71
N ALA A 66 -13.15 7.39 9.15
CA ALA A 66 -14.14 6.51 8.53
C ALA A 66 -15.41 7.29 8.25
N ALA A 67 -15.70 7.54 6.97
CA ALA A 67 -16.93 8.20 6.52
C ALA A 67 -17.93 7.14 6.04
N ARG A 68 -19.06 7.00 6.78
CA ARG A 68 -20.04 5.92 6.59
C ARG A 68 -21.35 6.45 6.04
N ALA A 69 -21.94 5.69 5.11
CA ALA A 69 -23.27 5.93 4.57
C ALA A 69 -24.02 4.60 4.35
N GLY A 70 -25.36 4.65 4.49
CA GLY A 70 -26.18 3.45 4.46
C GLY A 70 -25.99 2.56 5.69
N ASN A 71 -27.07 2.00 6.19
CA ASN A 71 -27.08 1.16 7.40
C ASN A 71 -27.93 -0.11 7.22
N GLY A 72 -28.26 -0.45 5.97
CA GLY A 72 -29.07 -1.62 5.65
C GLY A 72 -28.34 -2.94 5.81
N PRO A 73 -29.05 -4.07 5.63
CA PRO A 73 -28.47 -5.40 5.72
C PRO A 73 -27.69 -5.83 4.46
N GLY A 74 -27.66 -4.97 3.44
CA GLY A 74 -27.01 -5.26 2.16
C GLY A 74 -25.47 -5.28 2.24
N PRO A 75 -24.81 -5.51 1.10
CA PRO A 75 -23.36 -5.66 1.06
C PRO A 75 -22.63 -4.40 1.51
N HIS A 76 -21.51 -4.59 2.18
CA HIS A 76 -20.62 -3.53 2.66
C HIS A 76 -19.41 -3.35 1.72
N VAL A 77 -19.31 -2.19 1.11
CA VAL A 77 -18.13 -1.80 0.31
C VAL A 77 -17.31 -0.77 1.06
N VAL A 78 -16.00 -1.00 1.13
CA VAL A 78 -15.01 -0.06 1.63
C VAL A 78 -14.20 0.50 0.45
N LEU A 79 -14.09 1.82 0.39
CA LEU A 79 -13.18 2.53 -0.51
C LEU A 79 -11.94 2.94 0.31
N CYS A 80 -10.78 2.33 0.01
CA CYS A 80 -9.53 2.65 0.68
C CYS A 80 -8.97 3.96 0.12
N CYS A 81 -8.66 4.90 1.01
CA CYS A 81 -8.29 6.26 0.71
C CYS A 81 -6.90 6.55 1.29
N GLU A 82 -5.83 6.42 0.50
CA GLU A 82 -4.44 6.73 0.85
C GLU A 82 -4.10 8.18 0.56
N TYR A 83 -3.23 8.79 1.37
CA TYR A 83 -2.84 10.20 1.23
C TYR A 83 -1.46 10.54 1.78
N ASP A 84 -0.67 9.57 2.20
CA ASP A 84 0.71 9.79 2.66
C ASP A 84 1.67 10.06 1.51
N ALA A 85 2.78 10.73 1.80
CA ALA A 85 3.80 11.14 0.86
C ALA A 85 5.17 10.54 1.19
N LEU A 86 6.06 10.56 0.19
CA LEU A 86 7.44 10.09 0.32
C LEU A 86 8.37 11.17 0.89
N PRO A 87 9.31 10.83 1.78
CA PRO A 87 10.31 11.76 2.27
C PRO A 87 11.13 12.39 1.12
N GLY A 88 11.23 13.72 1.11
CA GLY A 88 12.05 14.47 0.16
C GLY A 88 11.51 14.54 -1.27
N ILE A 89 10.54 13.70 -1.64
CA ILE A 89 9.94 13.67 -2.99
C ILE A 89 8.52 14.26 -2.97
N GLY A 90 7.77 14.09 -1.89
CA GLY A 90 6.34 14.41 -1.83
C GLY A 90 5.49 13.30 -2.43
N HIS A 91 4.39 13.63 -3.11
CA HIS A 91 3.46 12.65 -3.69
C HIS A 91 4.01 11.95 -4.96
N GLY A 92 5.22 11.40 -4.85
CA GLY A 92 5.88 10.64 -5.93
C GLY A 92 5.29 9.26 -6.20
N CYS A 93 4.30 8.83 -5.39
CA CYS A 93 3.45 7.66 -5.62
C CYS A 93 2.04 8.05 -6.09
N GLY A 94 1.68 9.35 -6.02
CA GLY A 94 0.39 9.87 -6.47
C GLY A 94 -0.78 9.60 -5.52
N HIS A 95 -0.56 9.42 -4.22
CA HIS A 95 -1.62 9.15 -3.24
C HIS A 95 -2.66 10.29 -3.16
N ASN A 96 -2.34 11.52 -3.56
CA ASN A 96 -3.32 12.58 -3.74
C ASN A 96 -4.45 12.20 -4.71
N ILE A 97 -4.15 11.42 -5.76
CA ILE A 97 -5.14 10.90 -6.72
C ILE A 97 -5.99 9.81 -6.05
N ILE A 98 -5.38 8.90 -5.28
CA ILE A 98 -6.11 7.86 -4.54
C ILE A 98 -7.11 8.49 -3.58
N ALA A 99 -6.65 9.50 -2.82
CA ALA A 99 -7.48 10.27 -1.89
C ALA A 99 -8.71 10.85 -2.57
N ALA A 100 -8.51 11.64 -3.61
CA ALA A 100 -9.59 12.34 -4.31
C ALA A 100 -10.52 11.37 -5.06
N ALA A 101 -9.98 10.33 -5.71
CA ALA A 101 -10.78 9.34 -6.42
C ALA A 101 -11.65 8.50 -5.48
N SER A 102 -11.10 8.06 -4.34
CA SER A 102 -11.87 7.29 -3.36
C SER A 102 -12.97 8.13 -2.71
N LEU A 103 -12.68 9.38 -2.35
CA LEU A 103 -13.68 10.30 -1.84
C LEU A 103 -14.77 10.58 -2.89
N GLY A 104 -14.38 10.87 -4.15
CA GLY A 104 -15.30 11.13 -5.25
C GLY A 104 -16.24 9.96 -5.53
N ALA A 105 -15.72 8.74 -5.51
CA ALA A 105 -16.55 7.53 -5.59
C ALA A 105 -17.52 7.43 -4.41
N GLY A 106 -17.05 7.75 -3.21
CA GLY A 106 -17.87 7.79 -2.00
C GLY A 106 -19.04 8.78 -2.12
N LEU A 107 -18.75 10.03 -2.55
CA LEU A 107 -19.75 11.08 -2.77
C LEU A 107 -20.86 10.62 -3.74
N ALA A 108 -20.45 9.99 -4.85
CA ALA A 108 -21.38 9.49 -5.85
C ALA A 108 -22.25 8.31 -5.37
N LEU A 109 -21.71 7.52 -4.45
CA LEU A 109 -22.38 6.30 -3.95
C LEU A 109 -23.24 6.52 -2.71
N ARG A 110 -23.06 7.63 -1.98
CA ARG A 110 -23.74 7.86 -0.71
C ARG A 110 -25.25 7.62 -0.78
N GLY A 111 -25.92 8.32 -1.70
CA GLY A 111 -27.38 8.18 -1.86
C GLY A 111 -27.82 6.82 -2.41
N GLU A 112 -26.97 6.15 -3.21
CA GLU A 112 -27.25 4.80 -3.69
C GLU A 112 -27.14 3.76 -2.57
N ALA A 113 -26.17 3.90 -1.65
CA ALA A 113 -26.06 3.01 -0.49
C ALA A 113 -27.35 3.01 0.36
N GLU A 114 -27.90 4.21 0.62
CA GLU A 114 -29.18 4.33 1.36
C GLU A 114 -30.35 3.72 0.59
N ARG A 115 -30.46 4.03 -0.73
CA ARG A 115 -31.56 3.51 -1.57
C ARG A 115 -31.56 2.00 -1.75
N LEU A 116 -30.37 1.39 -1.77
CA LEU A 116 -30.20 -0.05 -1.96
C LEU A 116 -30.15 -0.83 -0.65
N GLY A 117 -30.20 -0.14 0.50
CA GLY A 117 -30.01 -0.78 1.80
C GLY A 117 -28.62 -1.40 1.96
N ALA A 118 -27.64 -0.89 1.22
CA ALA A 118 -26.24 -1.30 1.28
C ALA A 118 -25.47 -0.49 2.33
N ARG A 119 -24.19 -0.80 2.51
CA ARG A 119 -23.29 -0.09 3.40
C ARG A 119 -22.07 0.38 2.63
N LEU A 120 -21.66 1.62 2.88
CA LEU A 120 -20.50 2.27 2.30
C LEU A 120 -19.59 2.82 3.40
N THR A 121 -18.31 2.62 3.26
CA THR A 121 -17.29 3.33 4.05
C THR A 121 -16.21 3.87 3.13
N VAL A 122 -15.97 5.19 3.16
CA VAL A 122 -14.70 5.76 2.70
C VAL A 122 -13.77 5.74 3.90
N LEU A 123 -12.76 4.90 3.83
CA LEU A 123 -11.81 4.66 4.92
C LEU A 123 -10.49 5.35 4.63
N GLY A 124 -10.14 6.35 5.43
CA GLY A 124 -8.84 6.98 5.41
C GLY A 124 -7.76 6.01 5.90
N THR A 125 -6.88 5.63 5.00
CA THR A 125 -5.84 4.61 5.22
C THR A 125 -4.46 5.25 5.15
N PRO A 126 -3.96 5.84 6.26
CA PRO A 126 -2.67 6.52 6.32
C PRO A 126 -1.50 5.54 6.21
N ALA A 127 -0.29 6.09 5.95
CA ALA A 127 0.98 5.42 6.17
C ALA A 127 1.17 4.08 5.40
N GLU A 128 0.91 4.08 4.10
CA GLU A 128 1.22 2.94 3.23
C GLU A 128 2.73 2.82 2.99
N GLU A 129 3.39 3.96 2.78
CA GLU A 129 4.79 4.05 2.39
C GLU A 129 5.76 3.58 3.49
N LEU A 130 6.96 3.25 3.08
CA LEU A 130 8.06 2.87 3.97
C LEU A 130 7.83 1.64 4.86
N GLY A 131 6.80 0.84 4.59
CA GLY A 131 6.48 -0.33 5.38
C GLY A 131 5.81 -0.02 6.71
N ALA A 132 5.24 1.19 6.86
CA ALA A 132 4.56 1.62 8.08
C ALA A 132 3.24 0.86 8.32
N GLY A 133 2.57 0.40 7.23
CA GLY A 133 1.46 -0.56 7.29
C GLY A 133 0.20 -0.02 7.97
N GLY A 134 -0.27 1.16 7.56
CA GLY A 134 -1.49 1.73 8.14
C GLY A 134 -2.70 0.81 8.03
N LYS A 135 -2.88 0.15 6.87
CA LYS A 135 -3.98 -0.81 6.69
C LYS A 135 -3.82 -2.07 7.55
N ILE A 136 -2.58 -2.45 7.92
CA ILE A 136 -2.35 -3.56 8.84
C ILE A 136 -2.89 -3.20 10.23
N ARG A 137 -2.60 -1.99 10.74
CA ARG A 137 -3.15 -1.52 12.02
C ARG A 137 -4.67 -1.38 11.98
N LEU A 138 -5.21 -0.90 10.86
CA LEU A 138 -6.67 -0.84 10.64
C LEU A 138 -7.31 -2.23 10.65
N LEU A 139 -6.67 -3.23 10.04
CA LEU A 139 -7.10 -4.64 10.10
C LEU A 139 -7.10 -5.18 11.53
N GLU A 140 -6.01 -4.96 12.27
CA GLU A 140 -5.88 -5.38 13.67
C GLU A 140 -6.92 -4.72 14.58
N ALA A 141 -7.35 -3.50 14.24
CA ALA A 141 -8.38 -2.75 14.94
C ALA A 141 -9.81 -3.06 14.47
N GLY A 142 -10.00 -4.00 13.53
CA GLY A 142 -11.32 -4.44 13.06
C GLY A 142 -11.98 -3.55 11.99
N ALA A 143 -11.22 -2.68 11.32
CA ALA A 143 -11.76 -1.77 10.30
C ALA A 143 -12.41 -2.48 9.10
N PHE A 144 -12.06 -3.72 8.86
CA PHE A 144 -12.56 -4.54 7.76
C PHE A 144 -13.52 -5.65 8.20
N ASP A 145 -13.98 -5.63 9.47
CA ASP A 145 -14.92 -6.63 9.97
C ASP A 145 -16.29 -6.48 9.30
N GLY A 146 -16.80 -7.57 8.74
CA GLY A 146 -18.08 -7.58 8.04
C GLY A 146 -18.12 -6.78 6.73
N VAL A 147 -16.95 -6.52 6.15
CA VAL A 147 -16.79 -5.94 4.81
C VAL A 147 -16.86 -7.04 3.75
N ASP A 148 -17.65 -6.81 2.70
CA ASP A 148 -17.79 -7.74 1.60
C ASP A 148 -16.77 -7.52 0.49
N VAL A 149 -16.40 -6.24 0.25
CA VAL A 149 -15.45 -5.85 -0.83
C VAL A 149 -14.69 -4.59 -0.42
N ALA A 150 -13.37 -4.60 -0.63
CA ALA A 150 -12.52 -3.41 -0.48
C ALA A 150 -11.97 -2.99 -1.85
N LEU A 151 -12.11 -1.72 -2.20
CA LEU A 151 -11.73 -1.18 -3.51
C LEU A 151 -10.76 -0.01 -3.35
N MET A 152 -9.76 0.04 -4.24
CA MET A 152 -8.95 1.22 -4.46
C MET A 152 -8.41 1.27 -5.89
N VAL A 153 -8.03 2.45 -6.34
CA VAL A 153 -7.31 2.71 -7.59
C VAL A 153 -6.01 3.42 -7.28
N HIS A 154 -4.90 2.96 -7.87
CA HIS A 154 -3.56 3.48 -7.63
C HIS A 154 -2.96 4.07 -8.92
N PRO A 155 -2.39 5.29 -8.90
CA PRO A 155 -1.70 5.87 -10.05
C PRO A 155 -0.54 4.99 -10.55
N SER A 156 -0.37 4.95 -11.86
CA SER A 156 0.66 4.13 -12.50
C SER A 156 1.03 4.69 -13.89
N VAL A 157 1.88 3.99 -14.58
CA VAL A 157 2.27 4.27 -15.99
C VAL A 157 1.41 3.52 -17.01
N ALA A 158 0.39 2.78 -16.55
CA ALA A 158 -0.55 2.07 -17.40
C ALA A 158 -1.84 1.76 -16.65
N ASP A 159 -2.95 1.66 -17.39
CA ASP A 159 -4.19 1.12 -16.84
C ASP A 159 -4.09 -0.40 -16.77
N VAL A 160 -4.21 -0.97 -15.57
CA VAL A 160 -4.21 -2.41 -15.31
C VAL A 160 -5.25 -2.74 -14.25
N ALA A 161 -6.20 -3.61 -14.56
CA ALA A 161 -7.27 -3.94 -13.62
C ALA A 161 -6.76 -4.74 -12.40
N TRP A 162 -5.60 -5.35 -12.50
CA TRP A 162 -4.87 -5.99 -11.43
C TRP A 162 -3.39 -6.08 -11.78
N ALA A 163 -2.50 -5.65 -10.88
CA ALA A 163 -1.07 -5.81 -11.01
C ALA A 163 -0.53 -6.72 -9.91
N PRO A 164 0.48 -7.57 -10.19
CA PRO A 164 1.07 -8.40 -9.14
C PRO A 164 1.78 -7.53 -8.10
N HIS A 165 1.49 -7.78 -6.82
CA HIS A 165 2.24 -7.26 -5.68
C HIS A 165 2.72 -8.44 -4.83
N ILE A 166 3.97 -8.39 -4.41
CA ILE A 166 4.66 -9.49 -3.74
C ILE A 166 4.80 -9.24 -2.25
N ALA A 167 4.91 -10.32 -1.50
CA ALA A 167 5.16 -10.24 -0.06
C ALA A 167 6.54 -9.65 0.24
N CYS A 168 6.61 -8.82 1.29
CA CYS A 168 7.88 -8.29 1.76
C CYS A 168 7.91 -8.17 3.29
N ARG A 169 9.13 -8.22 3.85
CA ARG A 169 9.40 -7.91 5.25
C ARG A 169 10.61 -7.00 5.37
N ARG A 170 10.48 -6.00 6.19
CA ARG A 170 11.55 -5.06 6.50
C ARG A 170 12.09 -5.37 7.89
N LEU A 171 13.42 -5.55 7.99
CA LEU A 171 14.11 -5.97 9.21
C LEU A 171 15.14 -4.91 9.60
N ALA A 172 15.07 -4.41 10.84
CA ALA A 172 16.15 -3.68 11.47
C ALA A 172 17.05 -4.68 12.20
N VAL A 173 18.34 -4.59 11.98
CA VAL A 173 19.37 -5.44 12.58
C VAL A 173 20.33 -4.56 13.35
N ARG A 174 20.59 -4.90 14.60
CA ARG A 174 21.60 -4.24 15.42
C ARG A 174 22.55 -5.26 16.01
N MET A 175 23.85 -4.93 15.95
CA MET A 175 24.93 -5.65 16.62
C MET A 175 25.42 -4.81 17.79
N HIS A 176 25.54 -5.42 18.95
CA HIS A 176 26.08 -4.84 20.16
C HIS A 176 27.40 -5.53 20.53
N GLY A 177 28.47 -4.76 20.56
CA GLY A 177 29.81 -5.20 20.86
C GLY A 177 30.35 -4.55 22.14
N LYS A 178 31.63 -4.16 22.11
CA LYS A 178 32.33 -3.50 23.22
C LYS A 178 33.38 -2.55 22.68
N ALA A 179 33.31 -1.28 23.12
CA ALA A 179 34.29 -0.27 22.76
C ALA A 179 35.68 -0.57 23.35
N ALA A 180 36.71 -0.23 22.60
CA ALA A 180 38.12 -0.23 23.04
C ALA A 180 38.92 0.77 22.20
N HIS A 181 40.09 1.16 22.65
CA HIS A 181 41.00 1.99 21.86
C HIS A 181 41.55 1.17 20.70
N ALA A 182 41.21 1.52 19.46
CA ALA A 182 41.47 0.70 18.29
C ALA A 182 42.97 0.46 18.00
N ALA A 183 43.85 1.36 18.42
CA ALA A 183 45.30 1.20 18.24
C ALA A 183 46.02 0.66 19.50
N ALA A 184 45.55 1.00 20.70
CA ALA A 184 46.27 0.69 21.94
C ALA A 184 45.86 -0.65 22.57
N ALA A 185 44.56 -1.02 22.51
CA ALA A 185 44.04 -2.21 23.14
C ALA A 185 42.82 -2.80 22.36
N PRO A 186 42.94 -3.04 21.03
CA PRO A 186 41.81 -3.55 20.25
C PRO A 186 41.30 -4.92 20.72
N TRP A 187 42.15 -5.73 21.33
CA TRP A 187 41.81 -7.06 21.87
C TRP A 187 40.85 -7.03 23.05
N ASP A 188 40.71 -5.88 23.70
CA ASP A 188 39.72 -5.68 24.78
C ASP A 188 38.31 -5.33 24.25
N GLY A 189 38.21 -5.05 22.94
CA GLY A 189 36.97 -4.70 22.25
C GLY A 189 36.26 -5.86 21.59
N VAL A 190 35.01 -5.61 21.17
CA VAL A 190 34.22 -6.47 20.28
C VAL A 190 33.60 -5.57 19.23
N ASN A 191 33.99 -5.76 17.99
CA ASN A 191 33.63 -4.85 16.89
C ASN A 191 32.23 -5.19 16.32
N ALA A 192 31.25 -4.35 16.65
CA ALA A 192 29.87 -4.50 16.15
C ALA A 192 29.78 -4.29 14.62
N LEU A 193 30.61 -3.41 14.06
CA LEU A 193 30.61 -3.17 12.61
C LEU A 193 31.08 -4.40 11.83
N ASP A 194 32.07 -5.14 12.34
CA ASP A 194 32.49 -6.40 11.73
C ASP A 194 31.35 -7.41 11.66
N GLY A 195 30.49 -7.45 12.70
CA GLY A 195 29.28 -8.27 12.71
C GLY A 195 28.29 -7.87 11.60
N ILE A 196 28.06 -6.57 11.39
CA ILE A 196 27.18 -6.08 10.31
C ILE A 196 27.80 -6.36 8.93
N VAL A 197 29.09 -6.15 8.74
CA VAL A 197 29.79 -6.42 7.47
C VAL A 197 29.77 -7.91 7.16
N ALA A 198 30.00 -8.78 8.14
CA ALA A 198 29.92 -10.24 7.98
C ALA A 198 28.49 -10.67 7.61
N ALA A 199 27.48 -10.12 8.25
CA ALA A 199 26.08 -10.37 7.92
C ALA A 199 25.75 -9.96 6.47
N TYR A 200 26.19 -8.77 6.05
CA TYR A 200 26.00 -8.27 4.70
C TYR A 200 26.68 -9.18 3.65
N THR A 201 27.89 -9.66 3.97
CA THR A 201 28.64 -10.61 3.14
C THR A 201 27.95 -11.98 3.09
N GLY A 202 27.45 -12.49 4.23
CA GLY A 202 26.68 -13.73 4.29
C GLY A 202 25.43 -13.68 3.42
N ILE A 203 24.70 -12.56 3.45
CA ILE A 203 23.56 -12.33 2.56
C ILE A 203 24.00 -12.26 1.09
N ALA A 204 25.15 -11.64 0.78
CA ALA A 204 25.68 -11.63 -0.59
C ALA A 204 25.94 -13.04 -1.12
N MET A 205 26.47 -13.95 -0.29
CA MET A 205 26.64 -15.37 -0.64
C MET A 205 25.30 -16.11 -0.77
N LEU A 206 24.29 -15.76 0.04
CA LEU A 206 22.94 -16.33 -0.05
C LEU A 206 22.27 -16.01 -1.38
N ARG A 207 22.57 -14.85 -2.01
CA ARG A 207 21.88 -14.38 -3.24
C ARG A 207 21.97 -15.36 -4.40
N GLN A 208 23.04 -16.16 -4.53
CA GLN A 208 23.13 -17.17 -5.61
C GLN A 208 22.11 -18.31 -5.44
N HIS A 209 21.55 -18.49 -4.24
CA HIS A 209 20.59 -19.54 -3.91
C HIS A 209 19.13 -19.03 -3.85
N LEU A 210 18.90 -17.75 -4.20
CA LEU A 210 17.56 -17.20 -4.27
C LEU A 210 16.81 -17.74 -5.48
N ARG A 211 15.54 -18.06 -5.28
CA ARG A 211 14.66 -18.48 -6.37
C ARG A 211 14.18 -17.28 -7.19
N PRO A 212 13.73 -17.46 -8.44
CA PRO A 212 13.12 -16.39 -9.21
C PRO A 212 12.00 -15.68 -8.43
N GLY A 213 12.06 -14.33 -8.40
CA GLY A 213 11.15 -13.48 -7.66
C GLY A 213 11.51 -13.25 -6.19
N GLU A 214 12.51 -13.94 -5.63
CA GLU A 214 13.05 -13.65 -4.30
C GLU A 214 14.14 -12.58 -4.38
N LYS A 215 14.14 -11.63 -3.42
CA LYS A 215 15.12 -10.55 -3.34
C LYS A 215 15.49 -10.27 -1.89
N VAL A 216 16.76 -9.94 -1.66
CA VAL A 216 17.25 -9.42 -0.38
C VAL A 216 18.16 -8.24 -0.68
N HIS A 217 17.80 -7.08 -0.16
CA HIS A 217 18.60 -5.85 -0.28
C HIS A 217 18.56 -5.08 1.04
N GLY A 218 19.57 -4.22 1.27
CA GLY A 218 19.66 -3.47 2.51
C GLY A 218 20.78 -2.47 2.48
N ILE A 219 20.83 -1.66 3.54
CA ILE A 219 21.87 -0.65 3.78
C ILE A 219 22.38 -0.77 5.21
N ILE A 220 23.64 -0.36 5.43
CA ILE A 220 24.19 -0.11 6.76
C ILE A 220 23.73 1.28 7.19
N THR A 221 23.12 1.40 8.36
CA THR A 221 22.56 2.65 8.89
C THR A 221 23.39 3.27 10.00
N GLU A 222 24.23 2.45 10.66
CA GLU A 222 25.11 2.86 11.77
C GLU A 222 26.39 2.03 11.71
N GLY A 223 27.56 2.66 11.78
CA GLY A 223 28.87 1.99 11.67
C GLY A 223 29.86 2.34 12.76
N GLY A 224 29.45 2.97 13.87
CA GLY A 224 30.28 3.47 14.94
C GLY A 224 30.48 4.99 14.90
N ASP A 225 31.19 5.56 15.88
CA ASP A 225 31.30 7.01 16.12
C ASP A 225 32.63 7.61 15.63
N ALA A 226 33.75 6.85 15.69
CA ALA A 226 35.09 7.31 15.29
C ALA A 226 36.01 6.14 14.91
N GLU A 227 36.95 6.39 14.00
CA GLU A 227 37.86 5.38 13.45
C GLU A 227 38.88 4.84 14.47
N ASN A 228 39.12 5.58 15.56
CA ASN A 228 40.07 5.19 16.61
C ASN A 228 39.41 4.49 17.80
N ILE A 229 38.09 4.23 17.72
CA ILE A 229 37.30 3.50 18.71
C ILE A 229 36.74 2.24 18.03
N VAL A 230 36.95 1.07 18.62
CA VAL A 230 36.28 -0.16 18.18
C VAL A 230 34.75 0.05 18.35
N PRO A 231 33.94 -0.07 17.27
CA PRO A 231 32.51 0.17 17.33
C PRO A 231 31.79 -0.79 18.28
N ASP A 232 31.16 -0.28 19.33
CA ASP A 232 30.37 -1.07 20.27
C ASP A 232 28.91 -1.25 19.83
N ARG A 233 28.49 -0.53 18.79
CA ARG A 233 27.19 -0.66 18.14
C ARG A 233 27.29 -0.43 16.64
N ALA A 234 26.51 -1.19 15.90
CA ALA A 234 26.32 -1.00 14.47
C ALA A 234 24.94 -1.48 14.06
N GLY A 235 24.39 -0.91 12.99
CA GLY A 235 23.04 -1.19 12.54
C GLY A 235 22.91 -1.29 11.02
N ALA A 236 21.93 -2.05 10.59
CA ALA A 236 21.54 -2.17 9.19
C ALA A 236 20.02 -2.34 9.06
N VAL A 237 19.47 -1.99 7.90
CA VAL A 237 18.08 -2.29 7.55
C VAL A 237 18.09 -3.13 6.28
N PHE A 238 17.39 -4.25 6.31
CA PHE A 238 17.21 -5.14 5.17
C PHE A 238 15.74 -5.27 4.80
N GLN A 239 15.50 -5.47 3.50
CA GLN A 239 14.19 -5.84 2.99
C GLN A 239 14.30 -7.20 2.29
N VAL A 240 13.46 -8.13 2.72
CA VAL A 240 13.31 -9.48 2.16
C VAL A 240 12.02 -9.51 1.38
N ARG A 241 12.06 -9.94 0.11
CA ARG A 241 10.89 -10.01 -0.75
C ARG A 241 10.76 -11.40 -1.36
N ALA A 242 9.52 -11.87 -1.50
CA ALA A 242 9.20 -13.12 -2.18
C ALA A 242 7.80 -13.04 -2.82
N PRO A 243 7.50 -13.84 -3.85
CA PRO A 243 6.19 -13.83 -4.50
C PRO A 243 5.01 -14.01 -3.55
N THR A 244 5.17 -14.78 -2.47
CA THR A 244 4.11 -15.06 -1.47
C THR A 244 4.69 -15.10 -0.06
N LEU A 245 3.84 -14.96 0.97
CA LEU A 245 4.22 -15.17 2.38
C LEU A 245 4.79 -16.56 2.61
N ALA A 246 4.21 -17.59 1.99
CA ALA A 246 4.69 -18.97 2.09
C ALA A 246 6.14 -19.15 1.58
N ARG A 247 6.57 -18.30 0.62
CA ARG A 247 7.96 -18.27 0.14
C ARG A 247 8.82 -17.27 0.91
N LEU A 248 8.25 -16.22 1.47
CA LEU A 248 8.94 -15.21 2.25
C LEU A 248 9.48 -15.79 3.57
N GLU A 249 8.67 -16.53 4.31
CA GLU A 249 9.04 -17.09 5.60
C GLU A 249 10.29 -18.00 5.58
N PRO A 250 10.43 -18.96 4.63
CA PRO A 250 11.66 -19.74 4.52
C PRO A 250 12.88 -18.90 4.12
N LEU A 251 12.69 -17.87 3.29
CA LEU A 251 13.77 -16.98 2.89
C LEU A 251 14.24 -16.12 4.08
N GLU A 252 13.30 -15.57 4.84
CA GLU A 252 13.61 -14.80 6.05
C GLU A 252 14.43 -15.62 7.06
N ARG A 253 14.07 -16.89 7.29
CA ARG A 253 14.86 -17.77 8.18
C ARG A 253 16.32 -17.92 7.71
N LYS A 254 16.57 -17.98 6.39
CA LYS A 254 17.94 -18.01 5.84
C LYS A 254 18.68 -16.69 6.07
N VAL A 255 17.98 -15.57 5.93
CA VAL A 255 18.53 -14.23 6.20
C VAL A 255 18.86 -14.08 7.68
N GLN A 256 17.97 -14.50 8.57
CA GLN A 256 18.21 -14.50 10.01
C GLN A 256 19.42 -15.37 10.40
N ALA A 257 19.57 -16.54 9.79
CA ALA A 257 20.76 -17.39 10.01
C ALA A 257 22.07 -16.71 9.60
N CYS A 258 22.05 -15.83 8.56
CA CYS A 258 23.22 -15.01 8.21
C CYS A 258 23.53 -14.00 9.33
N PHE A 259 22.51 -13.38 9.94
CA PHE A 259 22.71 -12.45 11.07
C PHE A 259 23.26 -13.18 12.31
N GLU A 260 22.70 -14.33 12.65
CA GLU A 260 23.12 -15.14 13.80
C GLU A 260 24.56 -15.66 13.66
N GLY A 261 24.90 -16.16 12.47
CA GLY A 261 26.25 -16.62 12.17
C GLY A 261 27.28 -15.48 12.24
N ALA A 262 26.93 -14.30 11.71
CA ALA A 262 27.78 -13.12 11.76
C ALA A 262 27.96 -12.59 13.19
N ALA A 263 26.92 -12.56 13.99
CA ALA A 263 26.98 -12.17 15.40
C ALA A 263 27.90 -13.12 16.20
N THR A 264 27.77 -14.42 15.99
CA THR A 264 28.63 -15.45 16.60
C THR A 264 30.09 -15.24 16.20
N GLN A 265 30.35 -15.04 14.90
CA GLN A 265 31.70 -14.80 14.36
C GLN A 265 32.38 -13.58 14.98
N ALA A 266 31.61 -12.48 15.13
CA ALA A 266 32.12 -11.21 15.67
C ALA A 266 32.11 -11.17 17.22
N GLY A 267 31.50 -12.14 17.88
CA GLY A 267 31.30 -12.14 19.35
C GLY A 267 30.28 -11.11 19.82
N CYS A 268 29.37 -10.66 18.95
CA CYS A 268 28.38 -9.64 19.21
C CYS A 268 27.07 -10.22 19.76
N ARG A 269 26.31 -9.41 20.52
CA ARG A 269 24.90 -9.65 20.78
C ARG A 269 24.06 -9.13 19.61
N LEU A 270 23.23 -9.99 19.06
CA LEU A 270 22.30 -9.66 17.97
C LEU A 270 20.94 -9.18 18.49
N GLU A 271 20.40 -8.19 17.83
CA GLU A 271 19.01 -7.76 17.96
C GLU A 271 18.41 -7.62 16.56
N VAL A 272 17.25 -8.24 16.32
CA VAL A 272 16.50 -8.14 15.06
C VAL A 272 15.08 -7.73 15.36
N ALA A 273 14.59 -6.69 14.69
CA ALA A 273 13.21 -6.20 14.82
C ALA A 273 12.54 -6.14 13.43
N ALA A 274 11.32 -6.64 13.32
CA ALA A 274 10.50 -6.43 12.14
C ALA A 274 9.96 -4.98 12.15
N LEU A 275 10.17 -4.23 11.05
CA LEU A 275 9.68 -2.87 10.87
C LEU A 275 8.37 -2.80 10.07
N GLY A 276 7.96 -3.89 9.44
CA GLY A 276 6.72 -4.02 8.66
C GLY A 276 6.74 -5.31 7.84
N SER A 277 5.54 -5.80 7.52
CA SER A 277 5.36 -7.02 6.74
C SER A 277 4.14 -6.90 5.86
N TYR A 278 4.34 -6.88 4.55
CA TYR A 278 3.26 -6.87 3.56
C TYR A 278 3.06 -8.26 2.98
N ALA A 279 1.81 -8.65 2.84
CA ALA A 279 1.43 -9.87 2.13
C ALA A 279 1.39 -9.62 0.60
N GLU A 280 1.43 -10.69 -0.16
CA GLU A 280 1.08 -10.62 -1.58
C GLU A 280 -0.37 -10.19 -1.80
N LEU A 281 -0.65 -9.47 -2.87
CA LEU A 281 -2.01 -9.09 -3.25
C LEU A 281 -2.74 -10.29 -3.89
N TRP A 282 -3.86 -10.69 -3.34
CA TRP A 282 -4.71 -11.73 -3.91
C TRP A 282 -5.56 -11.19 -5.06
N TYR A 283 -5.52 -11.91 -6.17
CA TYR A 283 -6.28 -11.58 -7.36
C TYR A 283 -7.73 -12.06 -7.28
N ASN A 284 -8.66 -11.12 -7.33
CA ASN A 284 -10.08 -11.42 -7.49
C ASN A 284 -10.50 -11.13 -8.94
N ALA A 285 -10.52 -12.18 -9.77
CA ALA A 285 -10.75 -12.04 -11.20
C ALA A 285 -12.12 -11.44 -11.57
N PRO A 286 -13.26 -11.84 -10.96
CA PRO A 286 -14.55 -11.21 -11.23
C PRO A 286 -14.57 -9.72 -10.93
N LEU A 287 -13.95 -9.31 -9.82
CA LEU A 287 -13.88 -7.91 -9.40
C LEU A 287 -13.03 -7.06 -10.35
N ALA A 288 -11.84 -7.57 -10.72
CA ALA A 288 -10.97 -6.93 -11.70
C ALA A 288 -11.64 -6.81 -13.08
N ALA A 289 -12.39 -7.84 -13.52
CA ALA A 289 -13.13 -7.81 -14.76
C ALA A 289 -14.27 -6.77 -14.73
N ALA A 290 -14.97 -6.61 -13.61
CA ALA A 290 -16.00 -5.59 -13.44
C ALA A 290 -15.39 -4.18 -13.53
N TYR A 291 -14.29 -3.91 -12.83
CA TYR A 291 -13.58 -2.65 -12.89
C TYR A 291 -13.10 -2.34 -14.31
N ARG A 292 -12.46 -3.31 -14.98
CA ARG A 292 -12.02 -3.15 -16.38
C ARG A 292 -13.16 -2.75 -17.30
N ARG A 293 -14.31 -3.47 -17.25
CA ARG A 293 -15.50 -3.13 -18.05
C ARG A 293 -15.98 -1.69 -17.81
N ASN A 294 -15.91 -1.24 -16.55
CA ASN A 294 -16.31 0.11 -16.17
C ASN A 294 -15.31 1.16 -16.66
N GLY A 295 -14.01 0.93 -16.54
CA GLY A 295 -12.98 1.81 -17.06
C GLY A 295 -12.97 1.89 -18.60
N GLU A 296 -13.18 0.78 -19.30
CA GLU A 296 -13.31 0.75 -20.76
C GLU A 296 -14.50 1.60 -21.27
N ARG A 297 -15.61 1.68 -20.52
CA ARG A 297 -16.73 2.57 -20.82
C ARG A 297 -16.39 4.06 -20.70
N LEU A 298 -15.37 4.40 -19.91
CA LEU A 298 -14.82 5.75 -19.78
C LEU A 298 -13.74 6.04 -20.84
N GLY A 299 -13.44 5.07 -21.72
CA GLY A 299 -12.43 5.21 -22.76
C GLY A 299 -11.02 4.78 -22.36
N ARG A 300 -10.83 4.22 -21.16
CA ARG A 300 -9.56 3.67 -20.68
C ARG A 300 -9.19 2.38 -21.43
N ARG A 301 -7.87 2.12 -21.55
CA ARG A 301 -7.34 0.97 -22.28
C ARG A 301 -6.43 0.15 -21.36
N PHE A 302 -6.95 -0.98 -20.92
CA PHE A 302 -6.26 -1.84 -19.97
C PHE A 302 -5.26 -2.77 -20.64
N LEU A 303 -4.05 -2.82 -20.10
CA LEU A 303 -3.07 -3.86 -20.45
C LEU A 303 -3.47 -5.20 -19.84
N ASP A 304 -3.00 -6.27 -20.47
CA ASP A 304 -3.14 -7.62 -19.92
C ASP A 304 -2.17 -7.77 -18.74
N PRO A 305 -2.65 -8.10 -17.52
CA PRO A 305 -1.79 -8.32 -16.37
C PRO A 305 -0.70 -9.38 -16.59
N ALA A 306 -0.93 -10.34 -17.45
CA ALA A 306 0.01 -11.42 -17.73
C ALA A 306 1.34 -10.96 -18.35
N ILE A 307 1.37 -9.74 -18.94
CA ILE A 307 2.61 -9.18 -19.50
C ILE A 307 3.49 -8.52 -18.43
N ILE A 308 2.99 -8.30 -17.21
CA ILE A 308 3.73 -7.64 -16.14
C ILE A 308 4.56 -8.68 -15.40
N PRO A 309 5.90 -8.63 -15.50
CA PRO A 309 6.73 -9.64 -14.88
C PRO A 309 6.80 -9.40 -13.34
N LEU A 310 6.83 -10.48 -12.56
CA LEU A 310 7.01 -10.41 -11.10
C LEU A 310 8.30 -9.69 -10.67
N SER A 311 9.27 -9.56 -11.59
CA SER A 311 10.54 -8.86 -11.30
C SER A 311 10.38 -7.36 -11.06
N VAL A 312 9.29 -6.74 -11.58
CA VAL A 312 8.98 -5.33 -11.38
C VAL A 312 7.87 -5.11 -10.36
N ALA A 313 7.34 -6.18 -9.77
CA ALA A 313 6.27 -6.10 -8.79
C ALA A 313 6.71 -5.36 -7.51
N GLY A 314 5.87 -4.41 -7.08
CA GLY A 314 5.97 -3.73 -5.80
C GLY A 314 5.40 -4.57 -4.65
N SER A 315 5.20 -3.92 -3.53
CA SER A 315 4.48 -4.45 -2.37
C SER A 315 3.62 -3.33 -1.78
N THR A 316 2.45 -3.66 -1.28
CA THR A 316 1.51 -2.73 -0.66
C THR A 316 0.82 -3.42 0.52
N ASP A 317 0.43 -2.65 1.54
CA ASP A 317 -0.36 -3.17 2.65
C ASP A 317 -1.82 -3.50 2.26
N MET A 318 -2.25 -3.09 1.05
CA MET A 318 -3.49 -3.61 0.45
C MET A 318 -3.43 -5.13 0.19
N GLY A 319 -2.20 -5.68 0.05
CA GLY A 319 -1.97 -7.12 0.06
C GLY A 319 -2.52 -7.78 1.34
N ASN A 320 -2.30 -7.18 2.51
CA ASN A 320 -2.82 -7.69 3.79
C ASN A 320 -4.35 -7.64 3.84
N VAL A 321 -4.97 -6.56 3.36
CA VAL A 321 -6.44 -6.46 3.23
C VAL A 321 -6.98 -7.58 2.35
N SER A 322 -6.33 -7.84 1.22
CA SER A 322 -6.75 -8.87 0.27
C SER A 322 -6.68 -10.31 0.80
N GLN A 323 -5.98 -10.55 1.92
CA GLN A 323 -5.97 -11.86 2.59
C GLN A 323 -7.25 -12.12 3.40
N VAL A 324 -8.01 -11.08 3.73
CA VAL A 324 -9.19 -11.18 4.63
C VAL A 324 -10.49 -10.70 3.99
N VAL A 325 -10.41 -9.86 2.95
CA VAL A 325 -11.56 -9.31 2.22
C VAL A 325 -11.32 -9.38 0.71
N PRO A 326 -12.32 -9.78 -0.11
CA PRO A 326 -12.23 -9.63 -1.56
C PRO A 326 -11.84 -8.21 -1.93
N SER A 327 -10.70 -8.02 -2.61
CA SER A 327 -10.12 -6.70 -2.80
C SER A 327 -9.78 -6.41 -4.25
N LEU A 328 -9.91 -5.14 -4.62
CA LEU A 328 -9.43 -4.56 -5.87
C LEU A 328 -8.35 -3.52 -5.56
N HIS A 329 -7.19 -3.66 -6.18
CA HIS A 329 -6.14 -2.65 -6.27
C HIS A 329 -5.79 -2.48 -7.75
N ALA A 330 -6.55 -1.63 -8.42
CA ALA A 330 -6.37 -1.38 -9.85
C ALA A 330 -5.35 -0.27 -10.07
N MET A 331 -4.64 -0.32 -11.21
CA MET A 331 -3.71 0.72 -11.63
C MET A 331 -4.37 1.63 -12.65
N ILE A 332 -4.14 2.95 -12.53
CA ILE A 332 -4.63 3.96 -13.45
C ILE A 332 -3.49 4.80 -14.01
N GLU A 333 -3.42 4.93 -15.33
CA GLU A 333 -2.35 5.63 -16.03
C GLU A 333 -2.38 7.14 -15.77
N ILE A 334 -1.21 7.70 -15.39
CA ILE A 334 -0.97 9.14 -15.26
C ILE A 334 0.30 9.61 -15.96
N ALA A 335 1.18 8.70 -16.38
CA ALA A 335 2.49 8.99 -16.98
C ALA A 335 2.85 7.96 -18.05
N ASP A 336 3.91 8.25 -18.83
CA ASP A 336 4.44 7.33 -19.83
C ASP A 336 5.18 6.15 -19.17
N LEU A 337 5.32 5.03 -19.88
CA LEU A 337 5.87 3.77 -19.38
C LEU A 337 7.33 3.87 -18.86
N ASP A 338 8.08 4.86 -19.32
CA ASP A 338 9.48 5.09 -18.93
C ASP A 338 9.63 6.01 -17.70
N VAL A 339 8.54 6.56 -17.18
CA VAL A 339 8.56 7.40 -15.97
C VAL A 339 8.57 6.51 -14.73
N PRO A 340 9.67 6.49 -13.96
CA PRO A 340 9.71 5.64 -12.78
C PRO A 340 8.81 6.19 -11.67
N GLY A 341 8.09 5.31 -10.99
CA GLY A 341 7.47 5.65 -9.71
C GLY A 341 8.50 6.13 -8.68
N HIS A 342 8.05 6.81 -7.64
CA HIS A 342 8.92 7.40 -6.59
C HIS A 342 9.96 8.38 -7.15
N SER A 343 9.60 9.11 -8.21
CA SER A 343 10.45 10.13 -8.85
C SER A 343 9.77 11.49 -8.87
N VAL A 344 10.57 12.54 -9.10
CA VAL A 344 10.06 13.91 -9.31
C VAL A 344 9.12 13.96 -10.53
N ALA A 345 9.47 13.25 -11.62
CA ALA A 345 8.65 13.21 -12.82
C ALA A 345 7.26 12.58 -12.56
N PHE A 346 7.19 11.52 -11.76
CA PHE A 346 5.92 10.90 -11.39
C PHE A 346 5.09 11.79 -10.44
N ARG A 347 5.76 12.49 -9.49
CA ARG A 347 5.13 13.51 -8.66
C ARG A 347 4.48 14.62 -9.50
N GLU A 348 5.18 15.14 -10.52
CA GLU A 348 4.65 16.16 -11.42
C GLU A 348 3.50 15.62 -12.27
N ALA A 349 3.56 14.36 -12.70
CA ALA A 349 2.47 13.71 -13.40
C ALA A 349 1.20 13.62 -12.55
N ALA A 350 1.30 13.49 -11.23
CA ALA A 350 0.16 13.37 -10.32
C ALA A 350 -0.74 14.62 -10.24
N VAL A 351 -0.28 15.78 -10.73
CA VAL A 351 -1.09 17.03 -10.86
C VAL A 351 -1.10 17.54 -12.29
N SER A 352 -0.76 16.70 -13.26
CA SER A 352 -0.89 17.00 -14.68
C SER A 352 -2.32 16.76 -15.15
N GLY A 353 -2.66 17.21 -16.37
CA GLY A 353 -3.97 16.90 -16.96
C GLY A 353 -4.24 15.38 -17.14
N ARG A 354 -3.21 14.50 -17.09
CA ARG A 354 -3.40 13.05 -17.00
C ARG A 354 -3.76 12.63 -15.57
N GLY A 355 -3.09 13.21 -14.57
CA GLY A 355 -3.40 13.02 -13.15
C GLY A 355 -4.83 13.45 -12.84
N ASP A 356 -5.24 14.64 -13.32
CA ASP A 356 -6.60 15.16 -13.14
C ASP A 356 -7.66 14.22 -13.75
N ARG A 357 -7.42 13.74 -14.98
CA ARG A 357 -8.30 12.73 -15.58
C ARG A 357 -8.34 11.43 -14.77
N ALA A 358 -7.21 11.01 -14.19
CA ALA A 358 -7.15 9.81 -13.38
C ALA A 358 -7.96 9.92 -12.09
N VAL A 359 -8.00 11.11 -11.44
CA VAL A 359 -8.90 11.38 -10.31
C VAL A 359 -10.35 11.11 -10.69
N ILE A 360 -10.81 11.71 -11.78
CA ILE A 360 -12.22 11.66 -12.21
C ILE A 360 -12.59 10.27 -12.73
N ASP A 361 -11.78 9.69 -13.62
CA ASP A 361 -12.04 8.35 -14.18
C ASP A 361 -11.92 7.27 -13.11
N GLY A 362 -10.97 7.40 -12.20
CA GLY A 362 -10.79 6.50 -11.06
C GLY A 362 -12.01 6.51 -10.14
N ALA A 363 -12.50 7.71 -9.78
CA ALA A 363 -13.72 7.87 -8.98
C ALA A 363 -14.94 7.22 -9.66
N LYS A 364 -15.13 7.48 -10.95
CA LYS A 364 -16.23 6.90 -11.74
C LYS A 364 -16.14 5.38 -11.83
N ALA A 365 -14.95 4.85 -12.12
CA ALA A 365 -14.75 3.40 -12.25
C ALA A 365 -14.96 2.67 -10.92
N LEU A 366 -14.46 3.23 -9.80
CA LEU A 366 -14.70 2.70 -8.45
C LEU A 366 -16.19 2.75 -8.10
N ALA A 367 -16.87 3.88 -8.34
CA ALA A 367 -18.29 4.03 -8.06
C ALA A 367 -19.15 3.03 -8.85
N MET A 368 -18.90 2.89 -10.15
CA MET A 368 -19.60 1.91 -10.98
C MET A 368 -19.33 0.47 -10.53
N THR A 369 -18.12 0.16 -10.08
CA THR A 369 -17.76 -1.20 -9.64
C THR A 369 -18.40 -1.53 -8.29
N ALA A 370 -18.44 -0.59 -7.34
CA ALA A 370 -19.17 -0.74 -6.08
C ALA A 370 -20.67 -0.94 -6.33
N LEU A 371 -21.24 -0.16 -7.26
CA LEU A 371 -22.63 -0.29 -7.65
C LEU A 371 -22.92 -1.68 -8.26
N ASP A 372 -22.03 -2.21 -9.09
CA ASP A 372 -22.15 -3.59 -9.60
C ASP A 372 -22.19 -4.60 -8.46
N CYS A 373 -21.33 -4.47 -7.45
CA CYS A 373 -21.34 -5.36 -6.28
C CYS A 373 -22.65 -5.27 -5.47
N TRP A 374 -23.34 -4.13 -5.49
CA TRP A 374 -24.62 -3.95 -4.78
C TRP A 374 -25.84 -4.40 -5.58
N THR A 375 -25.77 -4.35 -6.91
CA THR A 375 -26.95 -4.56 -7.77
C THR A 375 -26.92 -5.87 -8.56
N ASP A 376 -25.75 -6.50 -8.68
CA ASP A 376 -25.57 -7.78 -9.34
C ASP A 376 -25.18 -8.85 -8.31
N ALA A 377 -26.20 -9.56 -7.81
CA ALA A 377 -26.00 -10.62 -6.82
C ALA A 377 -25.14 -11.79 -7.36
N ALA A 378 -25.20 -12.06 -8.67
CA ALA A 378 -24.39 -13.10 -9.29
C ALA A 378 -22.91 -12.71 -9.29
N LEU A 379 -22.59 -11.45 -9.63
CA LEU A 379 -21.24 -10.93 -9.55
C LEU A 379 -20.70 -11.00 -8.11
N LEU A 380 -21.48 -10.57 -7.13
CA LEU A 380 -21.04 -10.60 -5.72
C LEU A 380 -20.77 -12.03 -5.24
N GLU A 381 -21.58 -12.99 -5.66
CA GLU A 381 -21.35 -14.40 -5.34
C GLU A 381 -20.09 -14.95 -6.03
N GLU A 382 -19.84 -14.60 -7.30
CA GLU A 382 -18.59 -14.92 -8.00
C GLU A 382 -17.36 -14.31 -7.30
N VAL A 383 -17.47 -13.07 -6.82
CA VAL A 383 -16.42 -12.37 -6.07
C VAL A 383 -16.09 -13.10 -4.77
N ARG A 384 -17.13 -13.50 -4.01
CA ARG A 384 -16.99 -14.28 -2.77
C ARG A 384 -16.42 -15.67 -3.02
N HIS A 385 -16.90 -16.34 -4.07
CA HIS A 385 -16.44 -17.67 -4.46
C HIS A 385 -14.95 -17.63 -4.86
N ALA A 386 -14.55 -16.68 -5.70
CA ALA A 386 -13.16 -16.49 -6.12
C ALA A 386 -12.24 -16.21 -4.91
N PHE A 387 -12.71 -15.47 -3.92
CA PHE A 387 -11.97 -15.22 -2.68
C PHE A 387 -11.82 -16.48 -1.84
N GLY A 388 -12.89 -17.26 -1.63
CA GLY A 388 -12.87 -18.52 -0.87
C GLY A 388 -11.98 -19.61 -1.49
N HIS A 389 -11.75 -19.52 -2.81
CA HIS A 389 -10.91 -20.43 -3.60
C HIS A 389 -9.65 -19.75 -4.12
N GLY A 390 -9.32 -18.55 -3.60
CA GLY A 390 -8.10 -17.82 -3.94
C GLY A 390 -6.88 -18.73 -3.93
N PRO A 391 -5.74 -18.35 -4.54
CA PRO A 391 -4.63 -19.26 -4.74
C PRO A 391 -4.28 -19.90 -3.40
N ARG A 392 -4.66 -21.15 -3.26
CA ARG A 392 -4.23 -21.96 -2.11
C ARG A 392 -2.73 -21.85 -2.10
N ARG A 393 -2.21 -21.26 -1.02
CA ARG A 393 -0.78 -21.04 -0.84
C ARG A 393 -0.07 -22.33 -1.25
N PRO A 394 0.82 -22.31 -2.25
CA PRO A 394 1.58 -23.51 -2.61
C PRO A 394 2.50 -23.95 -1.48
#